data_a40a5c606ecdf1d51c1daae8e32aa195
#
_entry.id   a40a5c606ecdf1d51c1daae8e32aa195
#
_cell.length_a   1.000
_cell.length_b   1.000
_cell.length_c   1.000
_cell.angle_alpha   90.00
_cell.angle_beta   90.00
_cell.angle_gamma   90.00
#
_symmetry.space_group_name_H-M   'P 1'
#
loop_
_entity.id
_entity.type
_entity.pdbx_description
1 polymer ?
#
loop_
_entity_poly.entity_id
_entity_poly.type
_entity_poly.pdbx_seq_one_letter_code
_entity_poly.pdbx_strand_id
1 'polypeptide(L)' 'MSIKITGTGSCLPPLSVTNEELSKILDTSHEWIFSRTGIESRHICENGLTPIAAEAGAEALKDAGRTIEEIDYIL' A
#
# COMPACT_ATOMS: atom_id res chain seq x y z
N MET A 1 24.66 17.29 8.39
CA MET A 1 23.77 16.13 8.53
C MET A 1 22.95 15.95 7.28
N SER A 2 22.84 14.75 6.79
CA SER A 2 22.02 14.45 5.61
C SER A 2 21.09 13.28 5.91
N ILE A 3 19.99 13.23 5.16
CA ILE A 3 19.02 12.16 5.25
C ILE A 3 18.96 11.48 3.89
N LYS A 4 18.98 10.17 3.88
CA LYS A 4 18.82 9.41 2.64
C LYS A 4 17.90 8.21 2.85
N ILE A 5 17.23 7.81 1.77
CA ILE A 5 16.41 6.61 1.78
C ILE A 5 17.33 5.43 1.52
N THR A 6 17.38 4.47 2.45
CA THR A 6 18.26 3.29 2.36
C THR A 6 17.52 2.03 1.97
N GLY A 7 16.20 2.03 2.06
CA GLY A 7 15.39 0.88 1.68
C GLY A 7 13.91 1.22 1.59
N THR A 8 13.19 0.44 0.82
CA THR A 8 11.74 0.59 0.63
C THR A 8 11.06 -0.76 0.76
N GLY A 9 9.78 -0.73 1.09
CA GLY A 9 8.98 -1.94 1.18
C GLY A 9 7.51 -1.61 0.97
N SER A 10 6.76 -2.63 0.55
CA SER A 10 5.33 -2.48 0.32
C SER A 10 4.62 -3.77 0.68
N CYS A 11 3.33 -3.65 0.95
CA CYS A 11 2.46 -4.79 1.18
C CYS A 11 1.09 -4.46 0.60
N LEU A 12 0.60 -5.34 -0.27
CA LEU A 12 -0.73 -5.23 -0.86
C LEU A 12 -1.62 -6.33 -0.30
N PRO A 13 -2.80 -5.99 0.24
CA PRO A 13 -3.78 -7.02 0.62
C PRO A 13 -4.14 -7.88 -0.59
N PRO A 14 -4.50 -9.17 -0.39
CA PRO A 14 -4.75 -10.08 -1.51
C PRO A 14 -6.02 -9.79 -2.30
N LEU A 15 -7.03 -9.16 -1.67
CA LEU A 15 -8.29 -8.86 -2.35
C LEU A 15 -8.14 -7.64 -3.25
N SER A 16 -8.33 -7.82 -4.54
CA SER A 16 -8.28 -6.74 -5.53
C SER A 16 -9.69 -6.49 -6.08
N VAL A 17 -10.08 -5.23 -6.18
CA VAL A 17 -11.40 -4.82 -6.69
C VAL A 17 -11.18 -3.87 -7.86
N THR A 18 -11.74 -4.20 -9.02
CA THR A 18 -11.63 -3.38 -10.22
C THR A 18 -12.69 -2.27 -10.22
N ASN A 19 -12.49 -1.28 -11.10
CA ASN A 19 -13.47 -0.21 -11.29
C ASN A 19 -14.82 -0.76 -11.74
N GLU A 20 -14.80 -1.80 -12.58
CA GLU A 20 -16.04 -2.44 -13.06
C GLU A 20 -16.81 -3.09 -11.92
N GLU A 21 -16.11 -3.74 -10.99
CA GLU A 21 -16.74 -4.31 -9.80
C GLU A 21 -17.34 -3.24 -8.90
N LEU A 22 -16.65 -2.10 -8.74
CA LEU A 22 -17.17 -0.97 -7.96
C LEU A 22 -18.42 -0.39 -8.61
N SER A 23 -18.47 -0.33 -9.93
CA SER A 23 -19.61 0.25 -10.64
C SER A 23 -20.90 -0.54 -10.45
N LYS A 24 -20.81 -1.79 -9.96
CA LYS A 24 -21.99 -2.62 -9.66
C LYS A 24 -22.66 -2.21 -8.34
N ILE A 25 -21.93 -1.55 -7.44
CA ILE A 25 -22.44 -1.17 -6.12
C ILE A 25 -22.45 0.34 -5.89
N LEU A 26 -21.77 1.11 -6.73
CA LEU A 26 -21.72 2.56 -6.66
C LEU A 26 -22.11 3.16 -8.00
N ASP A 27 -22.69 4.34 -7.98
CA ASP A 27 -23.08 5.07 -9.19
C ASP A 27 -21.83 5.70 -9.83
N THR A 28 -21.06 4.88 -10.52
CA THR A 28 -19.81 5.30 -11.17
C THR A 28 -19.52 4.38 -12.36
N SER A 29 -18.42 4.62 -13.07
CA SER A 29 -17.94 3.79 -14.17
C SER A 29 -16.42 3.74 -14.16
N HIS A 30 -15.86 2.73 -14.87
CA HIS A 30 -14.42 2.65 -15.06
C HIS A 30 -13.89 3.93 -15.72
N GLU A 31 -14.53 4.44 -16.76
CA GLU A 31 -14.10 5.62 -17.49
C GLU A 31 -14.05 6.86 -16.59
N TRP A 32 -15.05 7.02 -15.73
CA TRP A 32 -15.09 8.15 -14.79
C TRP A 32 -13.97 8.07 -13.78
N ILE A 33 -13.78 6.90 -13.14
CA ILE A 33 -12.74 6.70 -12.13
C ILE A 33 -11.36 6.86 -12.74
N PHE A 34 -11.10 6.17 -13.85
CA PHE A 34 -9.79 6.18 -14.50
C PHE A 34 -9.41 7.57 -15.01
N SER A 35 -10.36 8.29 -15.62
CA SER A 35 -10.09 9.63 -16.14
C SER A 35 -9.77 10.64 -15.03
N ARG A 36 -10.28 10.43 -13.81
CA ARG A 36 -10.06 11.32 -12.68
C ARG A 36 -8.84 10.94 -11.84
N THR A 37 -8.53 9.67 -11.73
CA THR A 37 -7.52 9.18 -10.79
C THR A 37 -6.39 8.37 -11.43
N GLY A 38 -6.59 7.84 -12.64
CA GLY A 38 -5.67 6.90 -13.25
C GLY A 38 -5.70 5.51 -12.60
N ILE A 39 -6.63 5.26 -11.68
CA ILE A 39 -6.74 4.00 -10.95
C ILE A 39 -7.66 3.05 -11.68
N GLU A 40 -7.20 1.82 -11.95
CA GLU A 40 -7.98 0.76 -12.57
C GLU A 40 -8.56 -0.20 -11.54
N SER A 41 -7.84 -0.42 -10.45
CA SER A 41 -8.22 -1.33 -9.38
C SER A 41 -7.57 -0.89 -8.08
N ARG A 42 -8.03 -1.44 -6.97
CA ARG A 42 -7.47 -1.21 -5.64
C ARG A 42 -7.51 -2.49 -4.84
N HIS A 43 -6.65 -2.56 -3.84
CA HIS A 43 -6.64 -3.67 -2.90
C HIS A 43 -7.42 -3.29 -1.65
N ILE A 44 -8.22 -4.23 -1.16
CA ILE A 44 -9.06 -4.02 0.03
C ILE A 44 -8.44 -4.77 1.19
N CYS A 45 -8.27 -4.07 2.32
CA CYS A 45 -7.73 -4.65 3.53
C CYS A 45 -8.88 -5.11 4.44
N GLU A 46 -9.02 -6.42 4.62
CA GLU A 46 -10.08 -6.99 5.44
C GLU A 46 -9.70 -7.10 6.91
N ASN A 47 -8.39 -7.13 7.22
CA ASN A 47 -7.87 -7.38 8.57
C ASN A 47 -7.26 -6.15 9.25
N GLY A 48 -7.60 -4.94 8.76
CA GLY A 48 -7.07 -3.69 9.31
C GLY A 48 -5.70 -3.32 8.73
N LEU A 49 -5.21 -2.14 9.07
CA LEU A 49 -3.98 -1.59 8.51
C LEU A 49 -2.71 -2.12 9.18
N THR A 50 -2.78 -2.49 10.47
CA THR A 50 -1.58 -2.85 11.23
C THR A 50 -0.78 -3.99 10.61
N PRO A 51 -1.39 -5.11 10.19
CA PRO A 51 -0.62 -6.20 9.58
C PRO A 51 0.08 -5.79 8.28
N ILE A 52 -0.58 -5.04 7.41
CA ILE A 52 0.04 -4.63 6.14
C ILE A 52 1.12 -3.57 6.35
N ALA A 53 0.94 -2.67 7.30
CA ALA A 53 1.96 -1.68 7.65
C ALA A 53 3.19 -2.36 8.24
N ALA A 54 2.99 -3.33 9.13
CA ALA A 54 4.09 -4.09 9.73
C ALA A 54 4.87 -4.87 8.68
N GLU A 55 4.18 -5.52 7.74
CA GLU A 55 4.82 -6.29 6.68
C GLU A 55 5.59 -5.37 5.71
N ALA A 56 5.01 -4.24 5.34
CA ALA A 56 5.70 -3.26 4.50
C ALA A 56 6.96 -2.72 5.18
N GLY A 57 6.88 -2.44 6.48
CA GLY A 57 8.03 -2.01 7.28
C GLY A 57 9.11 -3.07 7.37
N ALA A 58 8.73 -4.33 7.57
CA ALA A 58 9.67 -5.45 7.60
C ALA A 58 10.40 -5.60 6.27
N GLU A 59 9.69 -5.47 5.15
CA GLU A 59 10.30 -5.51 3.83
C GLU A 59 11.27 -4.35 3.60
N ALA A 60 10.92 -3.16 4.08
CA ALA A 60 11.82 -2.00 4.00
C ALA A 60 13.11 -2.21 4.81
N LEU A 61 13.01 -2.79 6.00
CA LEU A 61 14.18 -3.11 6.82
C LEU A 61 15.06 -4.14 6.13
N LYS A 62 14.46 -5.16 5.54
CA LYS A 62 15.17 -6.19 4.81
C LYS A 62 15.89 -5.60 3.61
N ASP A 63 15.23 -4.73 2.85
CA ASP A 63 15.83 -4.05 1.70
C ASP A 63 16.99 -3.16 2.11
N ALA A 64 16.89 -2.49 3.27
CA ALA A 64 17.95 -1.63 3.80
C ALA A 64 19.10 -2.41 4.46
N GLY A 65 18.92 -3.71 4.73
CA GLY A 65 19.89 -4.52 5.46
C GLY A 65 19.98 -4.13 6.93
N ARG A 66 18.86 -3.69 7.53
CA ARG A 66 18.79 -3.21 8.91
C ARG A 66 17.88 -4.10 9.75
N THR A 67 18.02 -4.00 11.08
CA THR A 67 17.17 -4.70 12.03
C THR A 67 16.27 -3.70 12.76
N ILE A 68 15.20 -4.21 13.38
CA ILE A 68 14.27 -3.35 14.11
C ILE A 68 14.93 -2.61 15.27
N GLU A 69 15.96 -3.19 15.89
CA GLU A 69 16.70 -2.58 17.00
C GLU A 69 17.47 -1.32 16.58
N GLU A 70 17.75 -1.17 15.28
CA GLU A 70 18.43 0.00 14.74
C GLU A 70 17.50 1.17 14.47
N ILE A 71 16.18 0.97 14.61
CA ILE A 71 15.17 1.99 14.33
C ILE A 71 14.94 2.87 15.55
N ASP A 72 15.07 4.18 15.38
CA ASP A 72 14.85 5.17 16.43
C ASP A 72 13.43 5.74 16.39
N TYR A 73 12.88 5.93 15.19
CA TYR A 73 11.57 6.57 14.99
C TYR A 73 10.75 5.89 13.91
N ILE A 74 9.44 5.84 14.13
CA ILE A 74 8.45 5.45 13.14
C ILE A 74 7.44 6.61 13.02
N LEU A 75 7.23 7.04 11.78
CA LEU A 75 6.32 8.14 11.49
C LEU A 75 5.03 7.65 10.82
#